data_bdce8fd631dc539de8284d1816256b16
#
_entry.id   bdce8fd631dc539de8284d1816256b16
#
_cell.length_a   1.000
_cell.length_b   1.000
_cell.length_c   1.000
_cell.angle_alpha   90.00
_cell.angle_beta   90.00
_cell.angle_gamma   90.00
#
_symmetry.space_group_name_H-M   'P 1'
#
loop_
_entity.id
_entity.type
_entity.pdbx_description
1 polymer ?
#
loop_
_entity_poly.entity_id
_entity_poly.type
_entity_poly.pdbx_seq_one_letter_code
_entity_poly.pdbx_strand_id
1 'polypeptide(L)'
;MKKKIFYWSPCLNPVGTVKSTLNSAIATKKFGKNKYDVSLINAFGEWDQYIGFLKKNNIEVINFNYKLYKYLPKKGFLKSRTSYLIIYFICFIPLLRLIKKSKPDYLISHLITSLPLTIMSLFNFDTKFILRISGMPKLNFIRKNFWRLVSKKIFVVTCPSLELKSKLANMNLFVENKLHFLPDAIIDINIFKMETREEAHELEKFKNKKIIFSAGRLTKQKNFTYLIEEFSAFSEINSEFVLLILGDGEERKILEKKIIKKNLEDKVFLIGNVKNVYKFFKKGEIFILSSLWEEVGFVMVEASLSNLFIISSNCPNGPTEFLDNGQNGILFQNNKPGELTKSLKKYLNIENKKKHKYEIKKSTLKYSRFRHFIELEKILK
;
A
#
# COMPACT_ATOMS: atom_id res chain seq x y z
N MET A 1 9.66 -15.47 28.62
CA MET A 1 10.45 -15.18 27.39
C MET A 1 9.62 -14.33 26.41
N LYS A 2 10.28 -13.49 25.59
CA LYS A 2 9.57 -12.77 24.52
C LYS A 2 9.26 -13.73 23.39
N LYS A 3 8.07 -13.61 22.78
CA LYS A 3 7.71 -14.37 21.58
C LYS A 3 8.49 -13.86 20.38
N LYS A 4 9.09 -14.74 19.60
CA LYS A 4 9.87 -14.43 18.39
C LYS A 4 8.95 -14.32 17.18
N ILE A 5 9.01 -13.19 16.48
CA ILE A 5 8.21 -12.95 15.27
C ILE A 5 9.15 -12.70 14.10
N PHE A 6 9.06 -13.52 13.06
CA PHE A 6 9.80 -13.33 11.84
C PHE A 6 8.89 -12.84 10.72
N TYR A 7 9.37 -11.82 9.99
CA TYR A 7 8.70 -11.31 8.80
C TYR A 7 9.38 -11.82 7.54
N TRP A 8 8.62 -12.50 6.70
CA TRP A 8 9.00 -12.94 5.37
C TRP A 8 8.28 -12.10 4.32
N SER A 9 9.02 -11.27 3.60
CA SER A 9 8.45 -10.38 2.58
C SER A 9 9.47 -10.04 1.49
N PRO A 10 10.02 -11.03 0.77
CA PRO A 10 10.97 -10.77 -0.31
C PRO A 10 10.30 -9.99 -1.44
N CYS A 11 10.91 -8.87 -1.86
CA CYS A 11 10.33 -7.95 -2.83
C CYS A 11 11.32 -7.60 -3.95
N LEU A 12 10.84 -7.60 -5.20
CA LEU A 12 11.65 -7.19 -6.36
C LEU A 12 11.65 -5.68 -6.59
N ASN A 13 10.60 -4.99 -6.17
CA ASN A 13 10.42 -3.54 -6.32
C ASN A 13 9.84 -2.94 -5.05
N PRO A 14 10.16 -1.66 -4.74
CA PRO A 14 9.52 -0.95 -3.64
C PRO A 14 8.05 -0.66 -3.97
N VAL A 15 7.17 -1.51 -3.47
CA VAL A 15 5.70 -1.39 -3.60
C VAL A 15 5.07 -1.10 -2.23
N GLY A 16 3.79 -0.77 -2.20
CA GLY A 16 3.05 -0.50 -0.96
C GLY A 16 3.22 -1.59 0.11
N THR A 17 3.29 -2.86 -0.31
CA THR A 17 3.52 -3.99 0.61
C THR A 17 4.86 -3.91 1.36
N VAL A 18 5.90 -3.33 0.75
CA VAL A 18 7.20 -3.10 1.43
C VAL A 18 7.00 -2.13 2.59
N LYS A 19 6.34 -1.00 2.35
CA LYS A 19 6.02 -0.01 3.39
C LYS A 19 5.13 -0.62 4.48
N SER A 20 4.13 -1.41 4.09
CA SER A 20 3.26 -2.14 5.03
C SER A 20 4.05 -3.10 5.92
N THR A 21 4.94 -3.92 5.35
CA THR A 21 5.79 -4.86 6.11
C THR A 21 6.70 -4.13 7.09
N LEU A 22 7.42 -3.09 6.64
CA LEU A 22 8.30 -2.29 7.50
C LEU A 22 7.53 -1.68 8.66
N ASN A 23 6.41 -1.03 8.36
CA ASN A 23 5.60 -0.37 9.37
C ASN A 23 4.98 -1.36 10.36
N SER A 24 4.56 -2.55 9.89
CA SER A 24 4.05 -3.62 10.75
C SER A 24 5.14 -4.13 11.72
N ALA A 25 6.34 -4.43 11.20
CA ALA A 25 7.46 -4.87 12.03
C ALA A 25 7.85 -3.80 13.07
N ILE A 26 7.95 -2.54 12.66
CA ILE A 26 8.26 -1.42 13.56
C ILE A 26 7.16 -1.23 14.62
N ALA A 27 5.88 -1.28 14.21
CA ALA A 27 4.76 -1.18 15.14
C ALA A 27 4.80 -2.28 16.19
N THR A 28 5.04 -3.52 15.75
CA THR A 28 5.13 -4.69 16.66
C THR A 28 6.31 -4.57 17.62
N LYS A 29 7.48 -4.14 17.14
CA LYS A 29 8.66 -3.93 18.02
C LYS A 29 8.45 -2.78 19.00
N LYS A 30 7.90 -1.65 18.53
CA LYS A 30 7.72 -0.44 19.32
C LYS A 30 6.67 -0.60 20.41
N PHE A 31 5.48 -1.09 20.07
CA PHE A 31 4.36 -1.17 20.99
C PHE A 31 4.30 -2.50 21.75
N GLY A 32 4.85 -3.57 21.18
CA GLY A 32 5.00 -4.88 21.84
C GLY A 32 6.37 -5.10 22.51
N LYS A 33 7.05 -4.03 22.91
CA LYS A 33 8.45 -3.97 23.39
C LYS A 33 8.84 -5.07 24.37
N ASN A 34 7.95 -5.40 25.30
CA ASN A 34 8.23 -6.37 26.36
C ASN A 34 7.72 -7.78 26.03
N LYS A 35 6.91 -7.92 24.97
CA LYS A 35 6.23 -9.17 24.60
C LYS A 35 6.85 -9.85 23.38
N TYR A 36 7.38 -9.07 22.44
CA TYR A 36 7.80 -9.57 21.14
C TYR A 36 9.25 -9.22 20.81
N ASP A 37 9.94 -10.18 20.23
CA ASP A 37 11.21 -10.00 19.55
C ASP A 37 11.00 -10.14 18.06
N VAL A 38 11.35 -9.09 17.29
CA VAL A 38 10.96 -8.95 15.90
C VAL A 38 12.17 -8.92 15.00
N SER A 39 12.20 -9.83 14.04
CA SER A 39 13.25 -9.91 13.02
C SER A 39 12.65 -9.90 11.63
N LEU A 40 13.35 -9.28 10.66
CA LEU A 40 12.98 -9.25 9.26
C LEU A 40 14.00 -10.08 8.46
N ILE A 41 13.51 -11.01 7.64
CA ILE A 41 14.35 -11.87 6.82
C ILE A 41 14.72 -11.15 5.53
N ASN A 42 16.02 -10.94 5.31
CA ASN A 42 16.61 -10.40 4.08
C ASN A 42 17.07 -11.59 3.23
N ALA A 43 16.23 -11.98 2.28
CA ALA A 43 16.38 -13.22 1.55
C ALA A 43 17.48 -13.14 0.46
N PHE A 44 17.55 -12.03 -0.27
CA PHE A 44 18.47 -11.88 -1.42
C PHE A 44 19.04 -10.46 -1.58
N GLY A 45 18.96 -9.63 -0.52
CA GLY A 45 19.48 -8.24 -0.48
C GLY A 45 18.42 -7.18 -0.76
N GLU A 46 17.15 -7.55 -0.78
CA GLU A 46 16.02 -6.64 -1.02
C GLU A 46 15.82 -5.59 0.08
N TRP A 47 16.29 -5.88 1.27
CA TRP A 47 16.22 -4.98 2.43
C TRP A 47 17.49 -4.17 2.68
N ASP A 48 18.56 -4.35 1.90
CA ASP A 48 19.85 -3.70 2.12
C ASP A 48 19.74 -2.18 2.22
N GLN A 49 18.93 -1.55 1.38
CA GLN A 49 18.69 -0.10 1.40
C GLN A 49 17.97 0.39 2.66
N TYR A 50 17.33 -0.50 3.42
CA TYR A 50 16.58 -0.19 4.63
C TYR A 50 17.31 -0.56 5.92
N ILE A 51 18.51 -1.15 5.85
CA ILE A 51 19.24 -1.67 7.04
C ILE A 51 19.46 -0.57 8.09
N GLY A 52 19.89 0.63 7.67
CA GLY A 52 20.09 1.76 8.58
C GLY A 52 18.79 2.17 9.29
N PHE A 53 17.69 2.19 8.55
CA PHE A 53 16.37 2.50 9.09
C PHE A 53 15.85 1.41 10.03
N LEU A 54 16.05 0.14 9.71
CA LEU A 54 15.67 -1.00 10.54
C LEU A 54 16.45 -1.03 11.85
N LYS A 55 17.78 -0.81 11.80
CA LYS A 55 18.64 -0.70 12.98
C LYS A 55 18.19 0.43 13.91
N LYS A 56 17.89 1.61 13.36
CA LYS A 56 17.37 2.76 14.15
C LYS A 56 16.07 2.43 14.88
N ASN A 57 15.26 1.50 14.34
CA ASN A 57 14.02 1.04 14.94
C ASN A 57 14.17 -0.26 15.75
N ASN A 58 15.41 -0.70 16.05
CA ASN A 58 15.73 -1.90 16.80
C ASN A 58 15.10 -3.18 16.20
N ILE A 59 15.03 -3.26 14.86
CA ILE A 59 14.61 -4.45 14.13
C ILE A 59 15.86 -5.23 13.70
N GLU A 60 15.94 -6.47 14.14
CA GLU A 60 16.98 -7.39 13.69
C GLU A 60 16.76 -7.77 12.22
N VAL A 61 17.84 -7.84 11.43
CA VAL A 61 17.80 -8.30 10.04
C VAL A 61 18.55 -9.61 9.93
N ILE A 62 17.83 -10.68 9.58
CA ILE A 62 18.39 -12.01 9.37
C ILE A 62 18.75 -12.13 7.88
N ASN A 63 20.04 -12.14 7.56
CA ASN A 63 20.54 -12.18 6.20
C ASN A 63 20.80 -13.62 5.75
N PHE A 64 20.32 -13.99 4.55
CA PHE A 64 20.74 -15.22 3.87
C PHE A 64 22.03 -15.03 3.06
N ASN A 65 22.57 -13.79 3.05
CA ASN A 65 23.82 -13.40 2.37
C ASN A 65 23.83 -13.56 0.84
N TYR A 66 22.67 -13.68 0.21
CA TYR A 66 22.55 -13.61 -1.24
C TYR A 66 22.45 -12.15 -1.69
N LYS A 67 23.40 -11.69 -2.51
CA LYS A 67 23.39 -10.32 -3.09
C LYS A 67 22.76 -10.31 -4.49
N LEU A 68 21.65 -11.02 -4.67
CA LEU A 68 21.03 -11.22 -5.99
C LEU A 68 20.07 -10.09 -6.40
N TYR A 69 19.66 -9.23 -5.45
CA TYR A 69 18.65 -8.18 -5.70
C TYR A 69 18.93 -7.32 -6.93
N LYS A 70 20.22 -6.97 -7.15
CA LYS A 70 20.62 -6.11 -8.29
C LYS A 70 20.52 -6.83 -9.64
N TYR A 71 20.69 -8.13 -9.67
CA TYR A 71 20.80 -8.95 -10.90
C TYR A 71 19.46 -9.56 -11.33
N LEU A 72 18.51 -9.67 -10.41
CA LEU A 72 17.21 -10.26 -10.74
C LEU A 72 16.38 -9.33 -11.63
N PRO A 73 15.80 -9.84 -12.73
CA PRO A 73 14.88 -9.11 -13.58
C PRO A 73 13.66 -8.60 -12.81
N LYS A 74 13.41 -7.28 -12.87
CA LYS A 74 12.36 -6.63 -12.05
C LYS A 74 11.16 -6.17 -12.84
N LYS A 75 11.32 -5.97 -14.16
CA LYS A 75 10.28 -5.45 -15.05
C LYS A 75 9.81 -6.54 -16.03
N GLY A 76 8.53 -6.49 -16.39
CA GLY A 76 7.91 -7.43 -17.30
C GLY A 76 7.33 -8.66 -16.61
N PHE A 77 6.18 -9.13 -17.13
CA PHE A 77 5.39 -10.20 -16.52
C PHE A 77 6.13 -11.54 -16.44
N LEU A 78 6.76 -11.97 -17.53
CA LEU A 78 7.52 -13.23 -17.58
C LEU A 78 8.83 -13.13 -16.77
N LYS A 79 9.59 -12.04 -16.95
CA LYS A 79 10.88 -11.83 -16.29
C LYS A 79 10.75 -11.75 -14.75
N SER A 80 9.70 -11.15 -14.22
CA SER A 80 9.45 -11.13 -12.77
C SER A 80 9.09 -12.51 -12.22
N ARG A 81 8.42 -13.37 -13.01
CA ARG A 81 8.10 -14.75 -12.59
C ARG A 81 9.33 -15.64 -12.51
N THR A 82 10.28 -15.52 -13.43
CA THR A 82 11.55 -16.24 -13.32
C THR A 82 12.32 -15.84 -12.07
N SER A 83 12.34 -14.55 -11.72
CA SER A 83 12.95 -14.09 -10.47
C SER A 83 12.27 -14.67 -9.23
N TYR A 84 10.95 -14.78 -9.20
CA TYR A 84 10.23 -15.41 -8.09
C TYR A 84 10.53 -16.90 -7.96
N LEU A 85 10.70 -17.62 -9.07
CA LEU A 85 11.12 -19.03 -9.06
C LEU A 85 12.56 -19.18 -8.54
N ILE A 86 13.48 -18.33 -8.98
CA ILE A 86 14.86 -18.32 -8.51
C ILE A 86 14.89 -18.11 -6.98
N ILE A 87 14.18 -17.09 -6.47
CA ILE A 87 14.09 -16.81 -5.03
C ILE A 87 13.48 -18.02 -4.30
N TYR A 88 12.44 -18.63 -4.86
CA TYR A 88 11.78 -19.79 -4.26
C TYR A 88 12.77 -20.94 -4.04
N PHE A 89 13.52 -21.35 -5.07
CA PHE A 89 14.44 -22.47 -4.95
C PHE A 89 15.67 -22.16 -4.10
N ILE A 90 16.30 -21.00 -4.29
CA ILE A 90 17.50 -20.61 -3.54
C ILE A 90 17.19 -20.44 -2.05
N CYS A 91 16.05 -19.87 -1.70
CA CYS A 91 15.70 -19.59 -0.31
C CYS A 91 15.02 -20.76 0.40
N PHE A 92 14.72 -21.88 -0.28
CA PHE A 92 14.02 -23.02 0.32
C PHE A 92 14.80 -23.62 1.52
N ILE A 93 16.03 -24.03 1.28
CA ILE A 93 16.87 -24.63 2.34
C ILE A 93 17.23 -23.62 3.45
N PRO A 94 17.65 -22.37 3.13
CA PRO A 94 17.91 -21.37 4.16
C PRO A 94 16.70 -21.08 5.06
N LEU A 95 15.52 -20.91 4.47
CA LEU A 95 14.31 -20.64 5.25
C LEU A 95 13.92 -21.84 6.12
N LEU A 96 13.99 -23.05 5.57
CA LEU A 96 13.74 -24.29 6.31
C LEU A 96 14.69 -24.43 7.52
N ARG A 97 16.00 -24.23 7.29
CA ARG A 97 17.00 -24.28 8.36
C ARG A 97 16.78 -23.20 9.42
N LEU A 98 16.43 -21.99 8.98
CA LEU A 98 16.14 -20.88 9.89
C LEU A 98 14.97 -21.21 10.81
N ILE A 99 13.84 -21.69 10.27
CA ILE A 99 12.66 -22.04 11.07
C ILE A 99 12.99 -23.17 12.04
N LYS A 100 13.67 -24.24 11.59
CA LYS A 100 14.07 -25.37 12.46
C LYS A 100 15.01 -24.96 13.61
N LYS A 101 16.00 -24.09 13.31
CA LYS A 101 17.02 -23.68 14.29
C LYS A 101 16.48 -22.63 15.27
N SER A 102 15.80 -21.60 14.76
CA SER A 102 15.38 -20.45 15.57
C SER A 102 14.04 -20.66 16.25
N LYS A 103 13.21 -21.60 15.77
CA LYS A 103 11.87 -21.93 16.28
C LYS A 103 11.06 -20.66 16.61
N PRO A 104 10.80 -19.76 15.62
CA PRO A 104 10.02 -18.56 15.90
C PRO A 104 8.61 -18.96 16.31
N ASP A 105 8.00 -18.20 17.23
CA ASP A 105 6.60 -18.39 17.60
C ASP A 105 5.66 -18.08 16.42
N TYR A 106 6.02 -17.04 15.63
CA TYR A 106 5.24 -16.61 14.48
C TYR A 106 6.12 -16.35 13.25
N LEU A 107 5.63 -16.78 12.09
CA LEU A 107 6.16 -16.39 10.78
C LEU A 107 5.07 -15.65 10.01
N ILE A 108 5.24 -14.34 9.83
CA ILE A 108 4.30 -13.48 9.08
C ILE A 108 4.80 -13.35 7.65
N SER A 109 4.02 -13.83 6.69
CA SER A 109 4.40 -13.86 5.27
C SER A 109 3.54 -12.90 4.45
N HIS A 110 4.19 -11.93 3.78
CA HIS A 110 3.53 -10.92 2.94
C HIS A 110 3.69 -11.20 1.44
N LEU A 111 4.88 -11.53 0.97
CA LEU A 111 5.18 -11.77 -0.44
C LEU A 111 5.87 -13.12 -0.65
N ILE A 112 5.81 -13.64 -1.87
CA ILE A 112 6.32 -14.98 -2.22
C ILE A 112 5.87 -16.03 -1.19
N THR A 113 4.60 -15.98 -0.87
CA THR A 113 3.98 -16.79 0.18
C THR A 113 3.98 -18.29 -0.14
N SER A 114 4.15 -18.65 -1.42
CA SER A 114 4.25 -20.05 -1.84
C SER A 114 5.40 -20.79 -1.18
N LEU A 115 6.54 -20.16 -0.96
CA LEU A 115 7.69 -20.82 -0.34
C LEU A 115 7.44 -21.21 1.13
N PRO A 116 7.09 -20.28 2.05
CA PRO A 116 6.75 -20.68 3.41
C PRO A 116 5.59 -21.68 3.46
N LEU A 117 4.57 -21.50 2.62
CA LEU A 117 3.44 -22.45 2.55
C LEU A 117 3.88 -23.86 2.16
N THR A 118 4.79 -24.01 1.18
CA THR A 118 5.33 -25.32 0.81
C THR A 118 6.14 -25.93 1.96
N ILE A 119 6.98 -25.15 2.61
CA ILE A 119 7.74 -25.63 3.77
C ILE A 119 6.81 -26.11 4.88
N MET A 120 5.76 -25.34 5.19
CA MET A 120 4.76 -25.71 6.20
C MET A 120 3.91 -26.92 5.79
N SER A 121 3.72 -27.16 4.47
CA SER A 121 2.99 -28.34 3.99
C SER A 121 3.81 -29.63 4.14
N LEU A 122 5.12 -29.55 3.91
CA LEU A 122 6.03 -30.69 3.92
C LEU A 122 6.56 -31.06 5.30
N PHE A 123 6.67 -30.09 6.21
CA PHE A 123 7.24 -30.27 7.53
C PHE A 123 6.29 -29.76 8.61
N ASN A 124 6.39 -30.35 9.81
CA ASN A 124 5.64 -29.91 10.98
C ASN A 124 6.52 -29.01 11.86
N PHE A 125 5.92 -27.89 12.30
CA PHE A 125 6.57 -26.90 13.17
C PHE A 125 5.58 -26.42 14.23
N ASP A 126 6.08 -26.03 15.39
CA ASP A 126 5.31 -25.31 16.42
C ASP A 126 5.06 -23.85 16.02
N THR A 127 5.81 -23.34 15.04
CA THR A 127 5.70 -21.99 14.51
C THR A 127 4.30 -21.74 13.93
N LYS A 128 3.60 -20.74 14.45
CA LYS A 128 2.30 -20.28 13.94
C LYS A 128 2.50 -19.46 12.67
N PHE A 129 1.99 -19.96 11.54
CA PHE A 129 2.12 -19.32 10.25
C PHE A 129 0.97 -18.35 10.01
N ILE A 130 1.28 -17.06 9.81
CA ILE A 130 0.33 -15.98 9.48
C ILE A 130 0.53 -15.60 8.03
N LEU A 131 -0.53 -15.82 7.22
CA LEU A 131 -0.54 -15.45 5.81
C LEU A 131 -1.16 -14.06 5.64
N ARG A 132 -0.38 -13.10 5.17
CA ARG A 132 -0.89 -11.78 4.76
C ARG A 132 -1.24 -11.80 3.28
N ILE A 133 -2.51 -11.56 2.96
CA ILE A 133 -2.98 -11.38 1.59
C ILE A 133 -3.23 -9.88 1.40
N SER A 134 -2.31 -9.22 0.68
CA SER A 134 -2.31 -7.77 0.50
C SER A 134 -3.09 -7.31 -0.73
N GLY A 135 -3.77 -8.22 -1.42
CA GLY A 135 -4.56 -7.92 -2.61
C GLY A 135 -5.22 -9.17 -3.18
N MET A 136 -6.24 -8.96 -4.02
CA MET A 136 -6.97 -10.08 -4.62
C MET A 136 -6.03 -10.97 -5.44
N PRO A 137 -5.79 -12.22 -5.04
CA PRO A 137 -4.87 -13.10 -5.74
C PRO A 137 -5.46 -13.58 -7.06
N LYS A 138 -4.62 -13.58 -8.11
CA LYS A 138 -4.96 -14.32 -9.35
C LYS A 138 -4.84 -15.82 -9.08
N LEU A 139 -5.96 -16.48 -8.88
CA LEU A 139 -6.01 -17.90 -8.58
C LEU A 139 -6.23 -18.70 -9.88
N ASN A 140 -5.26 -19.53 -10.22
CA ASN A 140 -5.45 -20.64 -11.15
C ASN A 140 -5.83 -21.92 -10.39
N PHE A 141 -6.22 -22.97 -11.09
CA PHE A 141 -6.64 -24.25 -10.52
C PHE A 141 -5.59 -24.83 -9.55
N ILE A 142 -4.30 -24.83 -9.95
CA ILE A 142 -3.18 -25.37 -9.15
C ILE A 142 -3.06 -24.59 -7.83
N ARG A 143 -3.04 -23.25 -7.89
CA ARG A 143 -2.91 -22.39 -6.71
C ARG A 143 -4.10 -22.52 -5.78
N LYS A 144 -5.31 -22.62 -6.33
CA LYS A 144 -6.54 -22.80 -5.56
C LYS A 144 -6.51 -24.10 -4.75
N ASN A 145 -6.16 -25.21 -5.40
CA ASN A 145 -6.07 -26.52 -4.74
C ASN A 145 -4.93 -26.58 -3.73
N PHE A 146 -3.76 -26.01 -4.05
CA PHE A 146 -2.66 -25.89 -3.11
C PHE A 146 -3.06 -25.09 -1.85
N TRP A 147 -3.75 -23.98 -2.01
CA TRP A 147 -4.21 -23.18 -0.87
C TRP A 147 -5.24 -23.92 -0.02
N ARG A 148 -6.15 -24.66 -0.63
CA ARG A 148 -7.09 -25.52 0.10
C ARG A 148 -6.36 -26.59 0.92
N LEU A 149 -5.37 -27.24 0.31
CA LEU A 149 -4.56 -28.28 1.00
C LEU A 149 -3.86 -27.71 2.22
N VAL A 150 -3.18 -26.56 2.08
CA VAL A 150 -2.38 -25.96 3.16
C VAL A 150 -3.19 -25.14 4.16
N SER A 151 -4.45 -24.82 3.85
CA SER A 151 -5.31 -23.95 4.68
C SER A 151 -5.44 -24.43 6.13
N LYS A 152 -5.47 -25.74 6.34
CA LYS A 152 -5.56 -26.34 7.68
C LYS A 152 -4.33 -26.03 8.54
N LYS A 153 -3.13 -25.95 7.95
CA LYS A 153 -1.86 -25.65 8.63
C LYS A 153 -1.62 -24.14 8.83
N ILE A 154 -2.34 -23.27 8.12
CA ILE A 154 -2.27 -21.82 8.35
C ILE A 154 -2.95 -21.50 9.67
N PHE A 155 -2.26 -20.74 10.53
CA PHE A 155 -2.81 -20.28 11.79
C PHE A 155 -3.89 -19.22 11.54
N VAL A 156 -3.55 -18.14 10.82
CA VAL A 156 -4.44 -17.04 10.50
C VAL A 156 -4.10 -16.47 9.10
N VAL A 157 -5.13 -16.02 8.40
CA VAL A 157 -5.02 -15.23 7.17
C VAL A 157 -5.46 -13.80 7.47
N THR A 158 -4.63 -12.81 7.15
CA THR A 158 -4.95 -11.40 7.38
C THR A 158 -5.14 -10.64 6.07
N CYS A 159 -6.14 -9.75 6.04
CA CYS A 159 -6.56 -8.96 4.88
C CYS A 159 -6.58 -7.46 5.24
N PRO A 160 -6.15 -6.54 4.34
CA PRO A 160 -6.09 -5.11 4.60
C PRO A 160 -7.45 -4.40 4.54
N SER A 161 -8.46 -5.00 3.91
CA SER A 161 -9.80 -4.46 3.77
C SER A 161 -10.86 -5.52 4.11
N LEU A 162 -12.02 -5.06 4.55
CA LEU A 162 -13.18 -5.94 4.82
C LEU A 162 -13.72 -6.54 3.52
N GLU A 163 -13.70 -5.77 2.44
CA GLU A 163 -14.11 -6.26 1.12
C GLU A 163 -13.25 -7.44 0.65
N LEU A 164 -11.92 -7.35 0.79
CA LEU A 164 -11.03 -8.47 0.44
C LEU A 164 -11.27 -9.68 1.35
N LYS A 165 -11.48 -9.45 2.66
CA LYS A 165 -11.84 -10.51 3.60
C LYS A 165 -13.10 -11.24 3.15
N SER A 166 -14.16 -10.51 2.83
CA SER A 166 -15.44 -11.07 2.35
C SER A 166 -15.27 -11.84 1.04
N LYS A 167 -14.55 -11.29 0.06
CA LYS A 167 -14.25 -11.98 -1.20
C LYS A 167 -13.51 -13.31 -0.99
N LEU A 168 -12.54 -13.35 -0.07
CA LEU A 168 -11.79 -14.57 0.23
C LEU A 168 -12.66 -15.59 1.00
N ALA A 169 -13.56 -15.16 1.87
CA ALA A 169 -14.53 -16.02 2.54
C ALA A 169 -15.45 -16.71 1.52
N ASN A 170 -16.00 -15.96 0.57
CA ASN A 170 -16.87 -16.49 -0.49
C ASN A 170 -16.16 -17.48 -1.43
N MET A 171 -14.82 -17.49 -1.46
CA MET A 171 -14.07 -18.49 -2.25
C MET A 171 -13.96 -19.85 -1.60
N ASN A 172 -14.33 -20.00 -0.33
CA ASN A 172 -14.24 -21.24 0.44
C ASN A 172 -12.83 -21.87 0.38
N LEU A 173 -11.78 -21.04 0.43
CA LEU A 173 -10.40 -21.49 0.42
C LEU A 173 -9.82 -21.66 1.81
N PHE A 174 -10.29 -20.87 2.74
CA PHE A 174 -9.87 -20.85 4.13
C PHE A 174 -11.08 -21.00 5.04
N VAL A 175 -10.86 -21.56 6.21
CA VAL A 175 -11.90 -21.60 7.25
C VAL A 175 -12.16 -20.16 7.69
N GLU A 176 -13.44 -19.76 7.76
CA GLU A 176 -13.86 -18.38 7.97
C GLU A 176 -13.28 -17.76 9.25
N ASN A 177 -13.26 -18.52 10.34
CA ASN A 177 -12.72 -18.07 11.63
C ASN A 177 -11.19 -17.77 11.58
N LYS A 178 -10.49 -18.21 10.52
CA LYS A 178 -9.07 -17.87 10.28
C LYS A 178 -8.88 -16.60 9.48
N LEU A 179 -9.93 -16.03 8.88
CA LEU A 179 -9.86 -14.81 8.09
C LEU A 179 -10.05 -13.57 8.98
N HIS A 180 -9.00 -12.78 9.12
CA HIS A 180 -9.02 -11.60 9.97
C HIS A 180 -8.78 -10.31 9.18
N PHE A 181 -9.55 -9.28 9.51
CA PHE A 181 -9.24 -7.92 9.07
C PHE A 181 -8.06 -7.39 9.89
N LEU A 182 -7.03 -6.94 9.18
CA LEU A 182 -5.87 -6.29 9.78
C LEU A 182 -5.51 -5.10 8.89
N PRO A 183 -5.88 -3.86 9.26
CA PRO A 183 -5.58 -2.69 8.45
C PRO A 183 -4.08 -2.50 8.31
N ASP A 184 -3.62 -2.02 7.14
CA ASP A 184 -2.20 -1.74 6.94
C ASP A 184 -1.71 -0.61 7.86
N ALA A 185 -0.50 -0.74 8.37
CA ALA A 185 0.16 0.32 9.11
C ALA A 185 0.72 1.37 8.13
N ILE A 186 -0.08 2.37 7.77
CA ILE A 186 0.28 3.40 6.79
C ILE A 186 0.89 4.61 7.47
N ILE A 187 0.29 5.05 8.58
CA ILE A 187 0.58 6.32 9.24
C ILE A 187 1.52 6.12 10.42
N ASP A 188 2.62 6.87 10.41
CA ASP A 188 3.38 7.20 11.60
C ASP A 188 3.16 8.67 11.95
N ILE A 189 2.50 8.93 13.07
CA ILE A 189 2.14 10.29 13.50
C ILE A 189 3.39 11.17 13.74
N ASN A 190 4.50 10.57 14.21
CA ASN A 190 5.72 11.33 14.46
C ASN A 190 6.38 11.74 13.15
N ILE A 191 6.43 10.84 12.17
CA ILE A 191 6.92 11.15 10.81
C ILE A 191 6.02 12.21 10.18
N PHE A 192 4.71 12.05 10.23
CA PHE A 192 3.77 13.03 9.72
C PHE A 192 4.01 14.43 10.31
N LYS A 193 4.12 14.55 11.66
CA LYS A 193 4.39 15.82 12.33
C LYS A 193 5.72 16.44 11.93
N MET A 194 6.74 15.63 11.69
CA MET A 194 8.06 16.09 11.26
C MET A 194 8.02 16.57 9.79
N GLU A 195 7.49 15.73 8.90
CA GLU A 195 7.48 15.99 7.46
C GLU A 195 6.57 17.15 7.05
N THR A 196 5.47 17.39 7.80
CA THR A 196 4.59 18.54 7.55
C THR A 196 5.21 19.89 7.95
N ARG A 197 6.29 19.91 8.74
CA ARG A 197 7.02 21.15 9.05
C ARG A 197 7.90 21.64 7.90
N GLU A 198 8.27 20.74 7.01
CA GLU A 198 9.07 21.11 5.83
C GLU A 198 8.25 22.01 4.90
N GLU A 199 8.91 23.00 4.31
CA GLU A 199 8.29 23.86 3.30
C GLU A 199 8.45 23.27 1.90
N ALA A 200 7.41 23.42 1.09
CA ALA A 200 7.39 23.00 -0.31
C ALA A 200 7.64 24.23 -1.21
N HIS A 201 8.88 24.70 -1.24
CA HIS A 201 9.28 25.86 -2.06
C HIS A 201 8.95 25.67 -3.55
N GLU A 202 8.91 24.42 -4.00
CA GLU A 202 8.51 24.05 -5.35
C GLU A 202 7.09 24.49 -5.71
N LEU A 203 6.26 24.78 -4.70
CA LEU A 203 4.85 25.19 -4.85
C LEU A 203 4.64 26.71 -4.85
N GLU A 204 5.68 27.53 -4.61
CA GLU A 204 5.57 28.99 -4.54
C GLU A 204 4.99 29.61 -5.84
N LYS A 205 5.31 29.03 -7.00
CA LYS A 205 4.75 29.45 -8.29
C LYS A 205 3.24 29.26 -8.41
N PHE A 206 2.62 28.46 -7.51
CA PHE A 206 1.17 28.19 -7.49
C PHE A 206 0.45 28.89 -6.34
N LYS A 207 1.08 29.86 -5.64
CA LYS A 207 0.50 30.54 -4.47
C LYS A 207 -0.90 31.13 -4.67
N ASN A 208 -1.21 31.54 -5.89
CA ASN A 208 -2.50 32.12 -6.28
C ASN A 208 -3.44 31.09 -6.94
N LYS A 209 -3.12 29.80 -6.88
CA LYS A 209 -3.92 28.71 -7.47
C LYS A 209 -4.45 27.77 -6.40
N LYS A 210 -5.60 27.19 -6.68
CA LYS A 210 -6.14 26.06 -5.91
C LYS A 210 -5.52 24.76 -6.42
N ILE A 211 -4.81 24.04 -5.56
CA ILE A 211 -4.04 22.87 -5.98
C ILE A 211 -4.85 21.60 -5.77
N ILE A 212 -5.04 20.88 -6.87
CA ILE A 212 -5.52 19.49 -6.87
C ILE A 212 -4.31 18.57 -6.95
N PHE A 213 -4.20 17.64 -6.01
CA PHE A 213 -3.15 16.62 -6.03
C PHE A 213 -3.69 15.27 -6.49
N SER A 214 -2.84 14.55 -7.21
CA SER A 214 -2.91 13.11 -7.34
C SER A 214 -1.51 12.53 -7.15
N ALA A 215 -1.39 11.28 -6.70
CA ALA A 215 -0.07 10.71 -6.47
C ALA A 215 -0.05 9.19 -6.65
N GLY A 216 1.07 8.69 -7.16
CA GLY A 216 1.31 7.27 -7.37
C GLY A 216 2.26 6.99 -8.52
N ARG A 217 2.55 5.71 -8.76
CA ARG A 217 3.35 5.32 -9.93
C ARG A 217 2.59 5.66 -11.22
N LEU A 218 3.25 6.24 -12.20
CA LEU A 218 2.65 6.54 -13.50
C LEU A 218 2.49 5.25 -14.31
N THR A 219 1.41 4.53 -14.03
CA THR A 219 1.08 3.21 -14.59
C THR A 219 -0.39 3.17 -15.01
N LYS A 220 -0.77 2.22 -15.86
CA LYS A 220 -2.17 1.99 -16.27
C LYS A 220 -3.12 1.83 -15.08
N GLN A 221 -2.64 1.22 -13.97
CA GLN A 221 -3.44 1.06 -12.76
C GLN A 221 -3.95 2.40 -12.23
N LYS A 222 -3.11 3.43 -12.20
CA LYS A 222 -3.43 4.75 -11.64
C LYS A 222 -4.31 5.61 -12.54
N ASN A 223 -4.38 5.26 -13.83
CA ASN A 223 -5.28 5.87 -14.82
C ASN A 223 -5.19 7.41 -14.91
N PHE A 224 -3.96 7.94 -14.87
CA PHE A 224 -3.73 9.38 -14.96
C PHE A 224 -4.12 9.96 -16.33
N THR A 225 -4.16 9.11 -17.36
CA THR A 225 -4.66 9.50 -18.68
C THR A 225 -6.12 9.96 -18.62
N TYR A 226 -6.96 9.22 -17.90
CA TYR A 226 -8.36 9.59 -17.63
C TYR A 226 -8.43 10.84 -16.74
N LEU A 227 -7.62 10.94 -15.70
CA LEU A 227 -7.58 12.10 -14.81
C LEU A 227 -7.30 13.40 -15.60
N ILE A 228 -6.29 13.39 -16.46
CA ILE A 228 -5.92 14.56 -17.29
C ILE A 228 -7.06 14.92 -18.25
N GLU A 229 -7.72 13.92 -18.87
CA GLU A 229 -8.87 14.16 -19.77
C GLU A 229 -10.01 14.86 -19.05
N GLU A 230 -10.41 14.35 -17.89
CA GLU A 230 -11.51 14.91 -17.10
C GLU A 230 -11.18 16.29 -16.51
N PHE A 231 -9.91 16.47 -16.08
CA PHE A 231 -9.43 17.75 -15.59
C PHE A 231 -9.40 18.81 -16.70
N SER A 232 -9.10 18.44 -17.95
CA SER A 232 -9.17 19.35 -19.09
C SER A 232 -10.53 20.05 -19.15
N ALA A 233 -11.61 19.27 -19.22
CA ALA A 233 -12.98 19.81 -19.30
C ALA A 233 -13.37 20.63 -18.06
N PHE A 234 -12.88 20.27 -16.87
CA PHE A 234 -13.12 21.04 -15.66
C PHE A 234 -12.39 22.38 -15.65
N SER A 235 -11.12 22.39 -16.07
CA SER A 235 -10.24 23.56 -16.01
C SER A 235 -10.54 24.64 -17.07
N GLU A 236 -11.33 24.34 -18.08
CA GLU A 236 -11.81 25.33 -19.07
C GLU A 236 -12.65 26.43 -18.40
N ILE A 237 -13.45 26.05 -17.39
CA ILE A 237 -14.36 26.98 -16.68
C ILE A 237 -13.77 27.43 -15.34
N ASN A 238 -12.84 26.62 -14.77
CA ASN A 238 -12.28 26.83 -13.42
C ASN A 238 -10.75 27.05 -13.51
N SER A 239 -10.34 28.19 -14.08
CA SER A 239 -8.93 28.51 -14.36
C SER A 239 -8.06 28.71 -13.13
N GLU A 240 -8.66 28.88 -11.95
CA GLU A 240 -7.96 29.00 -10.68
C GLU A 240 -7.37 27.66 -10.17
N PHE A 241 -7.79 26.53 -10.75
CA PHE A 241 -7.28 25.22 -10.35
C PHE A 241 -6.08 24.77 -11.20
N VAL A 242 -5.13 24.11 -10.54
CA VAL A 242 -4.02 23.38 -11.17
C VAL A 242 -3.97 21.95 -10.64
N LEU A 243 -3.56 21.01 -11.51
CA LEU A 243 -3.41 19.60 -11.17
C LEU A 243 -1.92 19.25 -11.08
N LEU A 244 -1.48 18.81 -9.91
CA LEU A 244 -0.12 18.34 -9.65
C LEU A 244 -0.13 16.84 -9.43
N ILE A 245 0.59 16.08 -10.25
CA ILE A 245 0.71 14.62 -10.17
C ILE A 245 2.11 14.28 -9.61
N LEU A 246 2.14 13.70 -8.40
CA LEU A 246 3.35 13.29 -7.72
C LEU A 246 3.65 11.82 -8.04
N GLY A 247 4.81 11.54 -8.60
CA GLY A 247 5.26 10.20 -8.93
C GLY A 247 5.91 10.09 -10.29
N ASP A 248 6.39 8.88 -10.60
CA ASP A 248 7.02 8.56 -11.88
C ASP A 248 6.67 7.12 -12.31
N GLY A 249 6.88 6.79 -13.58
CA GLY A 249 6.59 5.46 -14.11
C GLY A 249 6.60 5.38 -15.63
N GLU A 250 6.26 4.19 -16.13
CA GLU A 250 6.32 3.87 -17.56
C GLU A 250 5.39 4.72 -18.45
N GLU A 251 4.32 5.29 -17.90
CA GLU A 251 3.38 6.13 -18.67
C GLU A 251 3.77 7.60 -18.77
N ARG A 252 4.89 8.03 -18.14
CA ARG A 252 5.30 9.45 -18.11
C ARG A 252 5.27 10.12 -19.48
N LYS A 253 5.92 9.52 -20.47
CA LYS A 253 5.96 10.06 -21.84
C LYS A 253 4.58 10.16 -22.50
N ILE A 254 3.67 9.22 -22.19
CA ILE A 254 2.29 9.21 -22.70
C ILE A 254 1.52 10.39 -22.09
N LEU A 255 1.69 10.61 -20.78
CA LEU A 255 1.02 11.69 -20.07
C LEU A 255 1.54 13.07 -20.52
N GLU A 256 2.85 13.24 -20.71
CA GLU A 256 3.45 14.47 -21.24
C GLU A 256 2.88 14.82 -22.63
N LYS A 257 2.83 13.85 -23.55
CA LYS A 257 2.20 14.04 -24.86
C LYS A 257 0.72 14.40 -24.76
N LYS A 258 0.00 13.84 -23.78
CA LYS A 258 -1.42 14.14 -23.58
C LYS A 258 -1.63 15.57 -23.05
N ILE A 259 -0.79 16.03 -22.13
CA ILE A 259 -0.82 17.40 -21.60
C ILE A 259 -0.65 18.41 -22.74
N ILE A 260 0.37 18.23 -23.59
CA ILE A 260 0.62 19.09 -24.76
C ILE A 260 -0.56 19.05 -25.73
N LYS A 261 -1.06 17.84 -26.08
CA LYS A 261 -2.20 17.70 -27.03
C LYS A 261 -3.46 18.42 -26.55
N LYS A 262 -3.60 18.61 -25.23
CA LYS A 262 -4.77 19.27 -24.61
C LYS A 262 -4.51 20.73 -24.24
N ASN A 263 -3.34 21.29 -24.57
CA ASN A 263 -2.92 22.65 -24.19
C ASN A 263 -3.05 22.91 -22.68
N LEU A 264 -2.48 21.97 -21.87
CA LEU A 264 -2.59 22.00 -20.41
C LEU A 264 -1.22 22.21 -19.71
N GLU A 265 -0.19 22.68 -20.42
CA GLU A 265 1.17 22.84 -19.91
C GLU A 265 1.26 23.82 -18.75
N ASP A 266 0.34 24.77 -18.67
CA ASP A 266 0.20 25.76 -17.60
C ASP A 266 -0.75 25.32 -16.46
N LYS A 267 -1.42 24.18 -16.59
CA LYS A 267 -2.45 23.68 -15.66
C LYS A 267 -2.17 22.31 -15.07
N VAL A 268 -1.40 21.45 -15.74
CA VAL A 268 -1.10 20.07 -15.30
C VAL A 268 0.40 19.84 -15.24
N PHE A 269 0.88 19.44 -14.06
CA PHE A 269 2.31 19.30 -13.79
C PHE A 269 2.66 17.90 -13.28
N LEU A 270 3.58 17.22 -13.97
CA LEU A 270 4.15 15.95 -13.53
C LEU A 270 5.40 16.22 -12.69
N ILE A 271 5.26 16.27 -11.38
CA ILE A 271 6.30 16.70 -10.42
C ILE A 271 7.45 15.69 -10.31
N GLY A 272 7.18 14.41 -10.62
CA GLY A 272 8.15 13.33 -10.39
C GLY A 272 8.04 12.73 -8.99
N ASN A 273 9.00 11.86 -8.66
CA ASN A 273 9.03 11.20 -7.35
C ASN A 273 9.39 12.17 -6.23
N VAL A 274 8.57 12.22 -5.21
CA VAL A 274 8.81 13.01 -4.00
C VAL A 274 9.02 12.09 -2.79
N LYS A 275 9.98 12.43 -1.93
CA LYS A 275 10.23 11.66 -0.70
C LYS A 275 9.21 11.98 0.39
N ASN A 276 8.84 13.24 0.53
CA ASN A 276 7.91 13.75 1.51
C ASN A 276 6.64 14.27 0.80
N VAL A 277 5.58 13.48 0.79
CA VAL A 277 4.30 13.89 0.18
C VAL A 277 3.54 14.90 1.08
N TYR A 278 3.77 14.85 2.39
CA TYR A 278 2.99 15.66 3.35
C TYR A 278 3.28 17.15 3.22
N LYS A 279 4.54 17.55 2.90
CA LYS A 279 4.87 18.96 2.65
C LYS A 279 4.13 19.53 1.44
N PHE A 280 3.84 18.69 0.43
CA PHE A 280 3.02 19.05 -0.73
C PHE A 280 1.54 19.12 -0.33
N PHE A 281 1.03 18.05 0.26
CA PHE A 281 -0.40 17.93 0.56
C PHE A 281 -0.93 19.01 1.49
N LYS A 282 -0.12 19.53 2.43
CA LYS A 282 -0.55 20.62 3.31
C LYS A 282 -0.96 21.91 2.57
N LYS A 283 -0.52 22.08 1.31
CA LYS A 283 -0.83 23.23 0.45
C LYS A 283 -1.97 22.95 -0.53
N GLY A 284 -2.48 21.71 -0.57
CA GLY A 284 -3.54 21.29 -1.49
C GLY A 284 -4.95 21.48 -0.95
N GLU A 285 -5.90 21.46 -1.85
CA GLU A 285 -7.33 21.54 -1.52
C GLU A 285 -8.03 20.20 -1.72
N ILE A 286 -7.74 19.53 -2.82
CA ILE A 286 -8.36 18.26 -3.23
C ILE A 286 -7.28 17.23 -3.50
N PHE A 287 -7.56 15.99 -3.16
CA PHE A 287 -6.82 14.83 -3.66
C PHE A 287 -7.74 13.96 -4.51
N ILE A 288 -7.28 13.60 -5.72
CA ILE A 288 -8.01 12.73 -6.63
C ILE A 288 -7.30 11.39 -6.77
N LEU A 289 -8.05 10.30 -6.57
CA LEU A 289 -7.63 8.95 -6.86
C LEU A 289 -8.41 8.41 -8.06
N SER A 290 -7.76 8.34 -9.23
CA SER A 290 -8.38 7.88 -10.50
C SER A 290 -8.14 6.42 -10.83
N SER A 291 -7.63 5.65 -9.89
CA SER A 291 -7.16 4.27 -10.09
C SER A 291 -8.25 3.34 -10.61
N LEU A 292 -7.86 2.39 -11.48
CA LEU A 292 -8.73 1.31 -11.96
C LEU A 292 -8.96 0.24 -10.90
N TRP A 293 -8.00 0.03 -10.02
CA TRP A 293 -8.07 -0.87 -8.84
C TRP A 293 -7.09 -0.45 -7.77
N GLU A 294 -7.46 -0.62 -6.51
CA GLU A 294 -6.64 -0.41 -5.32
C GLU A 294 -6.94 -1.48 -4.28
N GLU A 295 -6.04 -1.64 -3.31
CA GLU A 295 -6.35 -2.44 -2.12
C GLU A 295 -6.81 -1.54 -0.97
N VAL A 296 -6.03 -0.52 -0.65
CA VAL A 296 -6.40 0.50 0.35
C VAL A 296 -6.25 1.90 -0.22
N GLY A 297 -5.27 2.11 -1.13
CA GLY A 297 -4.93 3.43 -1.63
C GLY A 297 -4.13 4.24 -0.59
N PHE A 298 -2.92 3.78 -0.25
CA PHE A 298 -2.07 4.39 0.79
C PHE A 298 -1.96 5.91 0.70
N VAL A 299 -1.75 6.41 -0.51
CA VAL A 299 -1.59 7.85 -0.75
C VAL A 299 -2.90 8.62 -0.49
N MET A 300 -4.06 8.00 -0.67
CA MET A 300 -5.35 8.59 -0.31
C MET A 300 -5.48 8.76 1.21
N VAL A 301 -5.00 7.77 1.98
CA VAL A 301 -4.95 7.85 3.45
C VAL A 301 -4.00 8.96 3.90
N GLU A 302 -2.83 9.09 3.25
CA GLU A 302 -1.84 10.15 3.52
C GLU A 302 -2.40 11.54 3.18
N ALA A 303 -3.12 11.68 2.07
CA ALA A 303 -3.79 12.92 1.67
C ALA A 303 -4.90 13.30 2.65
N SER A 304 -5.70 12.34 3.08
CA SER A 304 -6.75 12.55 4.09
C SER A 304 -6.20 13.03 5.42
N LEU A 305 -5.07 12.43 5.87
CA LEU A 305 -4.38 12.88 7.09
C LEU A 305 -3.90 14.32 6.95
N SER A 306 -3.50 14.73 5.75
CA SER A 306 -3.06 16.09 5.41
C SER A 306 -4.22 17.07 5.20
N ASN A 307 -5.46 16.67 5.49
CA ASN A 307 -6.64 17.50 5.43
C ASN A 307 -7.08 17.92 4.02
N LEU A 308 -6.76 17.13 2.98
CA LEU A 308 -7.32 17.32 1.64
C LEU A 308 -8.74 16.75 1.56
N PHE A 309 -9.57 17.36 0.71
CA PHE A 309 -10.84 16.75 0.34
C PHE A 309 -10.60 15.61 -0.63
N ILE A 310 -11.25 14.47 -0.43
CA ILE A 310 -11.01 13.27 -1.24
C ILE A 310 -12.09 13.08 -2.28
N ILE A 311 -11.66 12.95 -3.55
CA ILE A 311 -12.48 12.50 -4.67
C ILE A 311 -11.82 11.23 -5.21
N SER A 312 -12.54 10.12 -5.25
CA SER A 312 -11.97 8.83 -5.66
C SER A 312 -12.87 8.10 -6.63
N SER A 313 -12.25 7.34 -7.55
CA SER A 313 -12.98 6.32 -8.27
C SER A 313 -13.54 5.28 -7.29
N ASN A 314 -14.71 4.72 -7.62
CA ASN A 314 -15.31 3.58 -6.91
C ASN A 314 -14.65 2.26 -7.32
N CYS A 315 -13.33 2.28 -7.54
CA CYS A 315 -12.62 1.08 -7.94
C CYS A 315 -12.67 0.00 -6.83
N PRO A 316 -12.52 -1.28 -7.21
CA PRO A 316 -12.62 -2.39 -6.26
C PRO A 316 -11.71 -2.25 -5.05
N ASN A 317 -12.16 -2.75 -3.92
CA ASN A 317 -11.55 -2.86 -2.60
C ASN A 317 -11.54 -1.53 -1.80
N GLY A 318 -10.40 -0.99 -1.44
CA GLY A 318 -10.23 0.02 -0.41
C GLY A 318 -10.95 1.37 -0.52
N PRO A 319 -11.01 2.06 -1.67
CA PRO A 319 -11.52 3.43 -1.72
C PRO A 319 -12.97 3.59 -1.27
N THR A 320 -13.86 2.70 -1.68
CA THR A 320 -15.27 2.72 -1.29
C THR A 320 -15.42 2.48 0.21
N GLU A 321 -14.70 1.50 0.77
CA GLU A 321 -14.67 1.22 2.21
C GLU A 321 -14.07 2.41 3.00
N PHE A 322 -12.98 3.01 2.51
CA PHE A 322 -12.32 4.12 3.19
C PHE A 322 -13.19 5.38 3.25
N LEU A 323 -13.91 5.68 2.17
CA LEU A 323 -14.81 6.84 2.08
C LEU A 323 -16.23 6.57 2.63
N ASP A 324 -16.43 5.43 3.29
CA ASP A 324 -17.73 5.03 3.83
C ASP A 324 -18.85 5.19 2.80
N ASN A 325 -18.69 4.48 1.67
CA ASN A 325 -19.63 4.52 0.53
C ASN A 325 -19.93 5.94 0.02
N GLY A 326 -18.98 6.88 0.19
CA GLY A 326 -19.09 8.27 -0.28
C GLY A 326 -19.62 9.26 0.76
N GLN A 327 -19.86 8.85 2.01
CA GLN A 327 -20.28 9.76 3.08
C GLN A 327 -19.16 10.75 3.48
N ASN A 328 -17.90 10.30 3.42
CA ASN A 328 -16.73 11.06 3.84
C ASN A 328 -15.91 11.66 2.69
N GLY A 329 -16.47 11.65 1.47
CA GLY A 329 -15.82 12.17 0.27
C GLY A 329 -16.72 11.98 -0.93
N ILE A 330 -16.22 12.18 -2.15
CA ILE A 330 -16.98 11.91 -3.36
C ILE A 330 -16.43 10.66 -4.04
N LEU A 331 -17.32 9.72 -4.37
CA LEU A 331 -17.04 8.58 -5.23
C LEU A 331 -17.60 8.84 -6.63
N PHE A 332 -16.80 8.58 -7.66
CA PHE A 332 -17.23 8.60 -9.05
C PHE A 332 -17.11 7.24 -9.71
N GLN A 333 -17.92 7.00 -10.73
CA GLN A 333 -17.90 5.74 -11.47
C GLN A 333 -16.57 5.59 -12.21
N ASN A 334 -15.87 4.48 -11.89
CA ASN A 334 -14.53 4.23 -12.40
C ASN A 334 -14.48 4.23 -13.93
N ASN A 335 -13.52 4.98 -14.49
CA ASN A 335 -13.20 5.04 -15.91
C ASN A 335 -14.39 5.41 -16.83
N LYS A 336 -15.41 6.07 -16.31
CA LYS A 336 -16.55 6.54 -17.09
C LYS A 336 -16.38 8.03 -17.43
N PRO A 337 -16.43 8.41 -18.71
CA PRO A 337 -16.29 9.80 -19.14
C PRO A 337 -17.31 10.73 -18.46
N GLY A 338 -16.88 11.93 -18.08
CA GLY A 338 -17.68 12.97 -17.45
C GLY A 338 -17.93 12.79 -15.94
N GLU A 339 -17.72 11.61 -15.36
CA GLU A 339 -18.06 11.36 -13.96
C GLU A 339 -17.11 12.07 -12.98
N LEU A 340 -15.81 12.16 -13.29
CA LEU A 340 -14.89 12.92 -12.45
C LEU A 340 -15.14 14.43 -12.59
N THR A 341 -15.36 14.92 -13.79
CA THR A 341 -15.73 16.33 -14.05
C THR A 341 -17.00 16.72 -13.28
N LYS A 342 -18.03 15.86 -13.31
CA LYS A 342 -19.26 16.03 -12.50
C LYS A 342 -18.97 16.04 -11.00
N SER A 343 -18.06 15.18 -10.54
CA SER A 343 -17.66 15.11 -9.12
C SER A 343 -16.91 16.36 -8.67
N LEU A 344 -16.05 16.92 -9.53
CA LEU A 344 -15.38 18.19 -9.27
C LEU A 344 -16.38 19.36 -9.19
N LYS A 345 -17.37 19.42 -10.10
CA LYS A 345 -18.47 20.39 -10.03
C LYS A 345 -19.30 20.23 -8.75
N LYS A 346 -19.60 18.97 -8.35
CA LYS A 346 -20.28 18.69 -7.09
C LYS A 346 -19.48 19.20 -5.88
N TYR A 347 -18.14 19.01 -5.90
CA TYR A 347 -17.26 19.52 -4.84
C TYR A 347 -17.38 21.05 -4.68
N LEU A 348 -17.46 21.81 -5.77
CA LEU A 348 -17.59 23.28 -5.69
C LEU A 348 -18.81 23.70 -4.87
N ASN A 349 -19.93 22.99 -5.00
CA ASN A 349 -21.22 23.25 -4.36
C ASN A 349 -21.36 22.69 -2.94
N ILE A 350 -20.33 22.01 -2.39
CA ILE A 350 -20.38 21.53 -0.99
C ILE A 350 -20.21 22.71 -0.05
N GLU A 351 -21.20 22.98 0.78
CA GLU A 351 -21.17 24.05 1.76
C GLU A 351 -20.18 23.75 2.90
N ASN A 352 -20.24 22.56 3.49
CA ASN A 352 -19.44 22.19 4.66
C ASN A 352 -18.27 21.25 4.35
N LYS A 353 -17.34 21.71 3.48
CA LYS A 353 -16.11 20.95 3.14
C LYS A 353 -15.25 20.61 4.37
N LYS A 354 -15.27 21.48 5.40
CA LYS A 354 -14.50 21.26 6.65
C LYS A 354 -14.98 20.01 7.39
N LYS A 355 -16.30 19.78 7.47
CA LYS A 355 -16.87 18.59 8.10
C LYS A 355 -16.40 17.31 7.39
N HIS A 356 -16.50 17.24 6.07
CA HIS A 356 -16.03 16.09 5.29
C HIS A 356 -14.53 15.83 5.51
N LYS A 357 -13.70 16.89 5.46
CA LYS A 357 -12.26 16.77 5.71
C LYS A 357 -11.95 16.26 7.13
N TYR A 358 -12.73 16.66 8.13
CA TYR A 358 -12.58 16.20 9.49
C TYR A 358 -12.95 14.72 9.66
N GLU A 359 -14.11 14.29 9.14
CA GLU A 359 -14.57 12.92 9.27
C GLU A 359 -13.64 11.95 8.52
N ILE A 360 -13.19 12.29 7.30
CA ILE A 360 -12.24 11.44 6.57
C ILE A 360 -10.89 11.36 7.27
N LYS A 361 -10.42 12.46 7.87
CA LYS A 361 -9.19 12.48 8.67
C LYS A 361 -9.30 11.55 9.88
N LYS A 362 -10.43 11.55 10.57
CA LYS A 362 -10.71 10.64 11.69
C LYS A 362 -10.64 9.16 11.24
N SER A 363 -11.17 8.85 10.05
CA SER A 363 -11.10 7.51 9.47
C SER A 363 -9.66 7.03 9.21
N THR A 364 -8.68 7.93 9.09
CA THR A 364 -7.28 7.54 8.90
C THR A 364 -6.67 6.87 10.14
N LEU A 365 -7.23 7.09 11.33
CA LEU A 365 -6.66 6.58 12.59
C LEU A 365 -6.57 5.06 12.61
N LYS A 366 -7.49 4.34 11.94
CA LYS A 366 -7.44 2.88 11.82
C LYS A 366 -6.17 2.37 11.10
N TYR A 367 -5.55 3.20 10.27
CA TYR A 367 -4.31 2.90 9.54
C TYR A 367 -3.04 3.37 10.26
N SER A 368 -3.14 3.83 11.51
CA SER A 368 -1.96 4.18 12.29
C SER A 368 -1.20 2.92 12.72
N ARG A 369 0.13 3.05 12.89
CA ARG A 369 0.98 1.96 13.42
C ARG A 369 0.48 1.42 14.76
N PHE A 370 -0.06 2.30 15.63
CA PHE A 370 -0.59 1.88 16.92
C PHE A 370 -1.84 1.01 16.77
N ARG A 371 -2.82 1.44 15.96
CA ARG A 371 -4.04 0.66 15.72
C ARG A 371 -3.74 -0.66 15.03
N HIS A 372 -2.86 -0.64 14.03
CA HIS A 372 -2.39 -1.88 13.41
C HIS A 372 -1.83 -2.87 14.44
N PHE A 373 -0.97 -2.38 15.36
CA PHE A 373 -0.42 -3.23 16.42
C PHE A 373 -1.50 -3.80 17.32
N ILE A 374 -2.48 -3.01 17.77
CA ILE A 374 -3.58 -3.49 18.61
C ILE A 374 -4.36 -4.63 17.91
N GLU A 375 -4.67 -4.49 16.62
CA GLU A 375 -5.36 -5.54 15.87
C GLU A 375 -4.47 -6.77 15.65
N LEU A 376 -3.19 -6.58 15.36
CA LEU A 376 -2.23 -7.68 15.24
C LEU A 376 -2.04 -8.40 16.59
N GLU A 377 -1.99 -7.69 17.70
CA GLU A 377 -1.83 -8.29 19.03
C GLU A 377 -2.99 -9.21 19.41
N LYS A 378 -4.22 -8.90 18.98
CA LYS A 378 -5.37 -9.80 19.17
C LYS A 378 -5.17 -11.16 18.46
N ILE A 379 -4.46 -11.16 17.34
CA ILE A 379 -4.14 -12.35 16.55
C ILE A 379 -2.97 -13.13 17.16
N LEU A 380 -2.01 -12.42 17.79
CA LEU A 380 -0.80 -13.00 18.38
C LEU A 380 -1.03 -13.59 19.79
N LYS A 381 -2.20 -13.45 20.34
CA LYS A 381 -2.58 -14.09 21.62
C LYS A 381 -2.92 -15.55 21.40
#